data_abbb9d3a4f4ca3371c0ce15871d4fac6
#
_entry.id   abbb9d3a4f4ca3371c0ce15871d4fac6
#
_cell.length_a   1.000
_cell.length_b   1.000
_cell.length_c   1.000
_cell.angle_alpha   90.00
_cell.angle_beta   90.00
_cell.angle_gamma   90.00
#
_symmetry.space_group_name_H-M   'P 1'
#
loop_
_entity.id
_entity.type
_entity.pdbx_description
1 polymer ?
#
loop_
_entity_poly.entity_id
_entity_poly.type
_entity_poly.pdbx_seq_one_letter_code
_entity_poly.pdbx_strand_id
1 'polypeptide(L)'
;MLSNETVHKLREMHLGVMAGAFSAQLDDAQFQTVSFEDRFAMLVDAEWSARKSNRLTRLIRKAGYADPSACVENIEYLPERKLDREQILRLASCAYLHEAHNVIILGATGAGKTYLACALGMAASRSFYSVRYIRLPDLLVEISVARANGAYRDYMNKLKKDKLLILDEWLLYPLKEAEARDVLELIEARSKVASTIFCSQYDTSEWHENLYDPTLPTPSVTGSSTTPTPSKSRVNPCASAKVFPNNGNARRPCAPCLRPLCTIHPEQPHHSRGADAPSSAVLLLSWSGVCKG
;
A
#
# COMPACT_ATOMS: atom_id res chain seq x y z
N MET A 1 45.07 -19.79 19.14
CA MET A 1 44.35 -20.95 18.56
C MET A 1 42.84 -20.95 18.90
N LEU A 2 42.44 -20.82 20.18
CA LEU A 2 41.01 -20.81 20.59
C LEU A 2 40.17 -19.69 19.92
N SER A 3 40.73 -18.51 19.72
CA SER A 3 40.03 -17.37 19.08
C SER A 3 39.69 -17.64 17.62
N ASN A 4 40.57 -18.27 16.83
CA ASN A 4 40.30 -18.60 15.46
C ASN A 4 39.21 -19.68 15.32
N GLU A 5 39.18 -20.64 16.21
CA GLU A 5 38.15 -21.67 16.26
C GLU A 5 36.79 -21.07 16.63
N THR A 6 36.74 -20.12 17.56
CA THR A 6 35.51 -19.40 17.91
C THR A 6 35.01 -18.57 16.75
N VAL A 7 35.88 -17.85 16.03
CA VAL A 7 35.52 -17.10 14.82
C VAL A 7 34.93 -18.01 13.73
N HIS A 8 35.53 -19.20 13.55
CA HIS A 8 35.05 -20.20 12.60
C HIS A 8 33.62 -20.67 12.98
N LYS A 9 33.41 -21.06 14.24
CA LYS A 9 32.09 -21.49 14.75
C LYS A 9 31.01 -20.40 14.57
N LEU A 10 31.35 -19.12 14.86
CA LEU A 10 30.42 -18.01 14.65
C LEU A 10 30.04 -17.88 13.18
N ARG A 11 30.96 -18.06 12.24
CA ARG A 11 30.67 -18.04 10.80
C ARG A 11 29.79 -19.21 10.37
N GLU A 12 30.04 -20.42 10.87
CA GLU A 12 29.19 -21.59 10.63
C GLU A 12 27.75 -21.39 11.15
N MET A 13 27.59 -20.71 12.28
CA MET A 13 26.29 -20.30 12.82
C MET A 13 25.66 -19.12 12.07
N HIS A 14 26.23 -18.68 10.94
CA HIS A 14 25.78 -17.50 10.19
C HIS A 14 25.78 -16.19 10.99
N LEU A 15 26.70 -16.04 11.95
CA LEU A 15 26.93 -14.83 12.74
C LEU A 15 28.17 -14.08 12.24
N GLY A 16 28.20 -13.79 10.93
CA GLY A 16 29.39 -13.27 10.26
C GLY A 16 29.83 -11.88 10.74
N VAL A 17 28.87 -11.00 11.05
CA VAL A 17 29.17 -9.66 11.58
C VAL A 17 29.73 -9.75 12.99
N MET A 18 29.12 -10.56 13.84
CA MET A 18 29.61 -10.84 15.18
C MET A 18 31.03 -11.45 15.17
N ALA A 19 31.30 -12.36 14.23
CA ALA A 19 32.61 -12.94 14.04
C ALA A 19 33.68 -11.89 13.67
N GLY A 20 33.32 -10.96 12.76
CA GLY A 20 34.19 -9.84 12.38
C GLY A 20 34.46 -8.87 13.56
N ALA A 21 33.39 -8.49 14.27
CA ALA A 21 33.50 -7.63 15.44
C ALA A 21 34.31 -8.26 16.57
N PHE A 22 34.17 -9.59 16.77
CA PHE A 22 34.96 -10.32 17.74
C PHE A 22 36.45 -10.33 17.37
N SER A 23 36.80 -10.56 16.11
CA SER A 23 38.18 -10.45 15.65
C SER A 23 38.74 -9.06 15.88
N ALA A 24 38.01 -8.00 15.54
CA ALA A 24 38.43 -6.63 15.76
C ALA A 24 38.66 -6.31 17.23
N GLN A 25 37.84 -6.83 18.15
CA GLN A 25 38.04 -6.66 19.59
C GLN A 25 39.28 -7.37 20.11
N LEU A 26 39.72 -8.45 19.46
CA LEU A 26 40.95 -9.17 19.85
C LEU A 26 42.21 -8.44 19.41
N ASP A 27 42.15 -7.74 18.28
CA ASP A 27 43.26 -7.04 17.67
C ASP A 27 43.46 -5.61 18.26
N ASP A 28 42.46 -5.04 18.92
CA ASP A 28 42.49 -3.69 19.44
C ASP A 28 42.68 -3.66 20.99
N ALA A 29 43.81 -3.12 21.41
CA ALA A 29 44.18 -3.01 22.82
C ALA A 29 43.20 -2.16 23.67
N GLN A 30 42.42 -1.26 23.04
CA GLN A 30 41.44 -0.44 23.76
C GLN A 30 40.34 -1.29 24.40
N PHE A 31 40.00 -2.45 23.83
CA PHE A 31 39.03 -3.35 24.41
C PHE A 31 39.48 -4.11 25.65
N GLN A 32 40.78 -4.07 25.99
CA GLN A 32 41.28 -4.73 27.18
C GLN A 32 40.78 -4.06 28.47
N THR A 33 40.43 -2.77 28.42
CA THR A 33 39.92 -2.01 29.57
C THR A 33 38.41 -2.07 29.70
N VAL A 34 37.71 -2.61 28.69
CA VAL A 34 36.25 -2.73 28.65
C VAL A 34 35.80 -4.02 29.31
N SER A 35 34.72 -3.99 30.10
CA SER A 35 34.21 -5.18 30.78
C SER A 35 33.77 -6.25 29.77
N PHE A 36 33.75 -7.52 30.20
CA PHE A 36 33.30 -8.62 29.34
C PHE A 36 31.86 -8.42 28.90
N GLU A 37 30.98 -7.99 29.82
CA GLU A 37 29.56 -7.76 29.55
C GLU A 37 29.38 -6.71 28.45
N ASP A 38 30.07 -5.58 28.52
CA ASP A 38 29.97 -4.51 27.52
C ASP A 38 30.50 -4.98 26.16
N ARG A 39 31.63 -5.68 26.14
CA ARG A 39 32.21 -6.25 24.93
C ARG A 39 31.27 -7.24 24.26
N PHE A 40 30.64 -8.12 25.04
CA PHE A 40 29.67 -9.08 24.53
C PHE A 40 28.42 -8.39 24.02
N ALA A 41 27.88 -7.39 24.74
CA ALA A 41 26.76 -6.58 24.28
C ALA A 41 27.04 -5.93 22.93
N MET A 42 28.23 -5.33 22.73
CA MET A 42 28.64 -4.75 21.45
C MET A 42 28.64 -5.77 20.31
N LEU A 43 29.07 -7.01 20.57
CA LEU A 43 29.05 -8.08 19.54
C LEU A 43 27.62 -8.46 19.13
N VAL A 44 26.73 -8.60 20.13
CA VAL A 44 25.31 -8.92 19.89
C VAL A 44 24.63 -7.80 19.14
N ASP A 45 24.84 -6.55 19.53
CA ASP A 45 24.25 -5.37 18.90
C ASP A 45 24.72 -5.19 17.45
N ALA A 46 25.98 -5.46 17.16
CA ALA A 46 26.51 -5.43 15.80
C ALA A 46 25.77 -6.43 14.88
N GLU A 47 25.64 -7.68 15.30
CA GLU A 47 24.94 -8.71 14.52
C GLU A 47 23.45 -8.42 14.40
N TRP A 48 22.80 -8.00 15.52
CA TRP A 48 21.40 -7.63 15.55
C TRP A 48 21.08 -6.51 14.58
N SER A 49 21.85 -5.42 14.64
CA SER A 49 21.66 -4.24 13.78
C SER A 49 21.88 -4.58 12.32
N ALA A 50 22.90 -5.36 12.00
CA ALA A 50 23.15 -5.82 10.64
C ALA A 50 22.01 -6.70 10.10
N ARG A 51 21.51 -7.64 10.90
CA ARG A 51 20.36 -8.49 10.50
C ARG A 51 19.11 -7.68 10.28
N LYS A 52 18.82 -6.72 11.15
CA LYS A 52 17.68 -5.82 11.05
C LYS A 52 17.78 -4.97 9.78
N SER A 53 18.95 -4.40 9.50
CA SER A 53 19.22 -3.62 8.30
C SER A 53 19.09 -4.48 7.01
N ASN A 54 19.68 -5.65 7.00
CA ASN A 54 19.61 -6.59 5.86
C ASN A 54 18.16 -7.05 5.60
N ARG A 55 17.37 -7.30 6.66
CA ARG A 55 15.95 -7.62 6.55
C ARG A 55 15.18 -6.47 5.92
N LEU A 56 15.40 -5.24 6.37
CA LEU A 56 14.75 -4.05 5.83
C LEU A 56 15.10 -3.86 4.35
N THR A 57 16.37 -3.90 3.99
CA THR A 57 16.85 -3.77 2.60
C THR A 57 16.19 -4.82 1.69
N ARG A 58 16.06 -6.06 2.17
CA ARG A 58 15.39 -7.13 1.41
C ARG A 58 13.89 -6.87 1.24
N LEU A 59 13.21 -6.35 2.27
CA LEU A 59 11.79 -5.98 2.18
C LEU A 59 11.58 -4.85 1.17
N ILE A 60 12.37 -3.79 1.24
CA ILE A 60 12.30 -2.65 0.30
C ILE A 60 12.54 -3.12 -1.14
N ARG A 61 13.58 -3.92 -1.38
CA ARG A 61 13.86 -4.46 -2.71
C ARG A 61 12.72 -5.35 -3.23
N LYS A 62 12.15 -6.19 -2.35
CA LYS A 62 11.03 -7.08 -2.72
C LYS A 62 9.75 -6.29 -3.01
N ALA A 63 9.54 -5.16 -2.38
CA ALA A 63 8.33 -4.35 -2.56
C ALA A 63 8.21 -3.80 -3.99
N GLY A 64 9.33 -3.50 -4.67
CA GLY A 64 9.33 -3.02 -6.05
C GLY A 64 8.76 -1.60 -6.21
N TYR A 65 9.05 -0.69 -5.25
CA TYR A 65 8.56 0.68 -5.30
C TYR A 65 8.95 1.40 -6.60
N ALA A 66 8.03 2.20 -7.14
CA ALA A 66 8.33 3.10 -8.25
C ALA A 66 9.33 4.19 -7.84
N ASP A 67 9.24 4.66 -6.60
CA ASP A 67 10.19 5.60 -6.00
C ASP A 67 10.71 5.05 -4.66
N PRO A 68 11.89 4.40 -4.65
CA PRO A 68 12.50 3.89 -3.43
C PRO A 68 13.01 5.00 -2.48
N SER A 69 13.11 6.24 -2.94
CA SER A 69 13.52 7.40 -2.13
C SER A 69 12.36 8.08 -1.41
N ALA A 70 11.12 7.71 -1.74
CA ALA A 70 9.94 8.29 -1.16
C ALA A 70 9.91 8.14 0.37
N CYS A 71 9.65 9.25 1.05
CA CYS A 71 9.69 9.33 2.51
C CYS A 71 8.58 10.24 3.00
N VAL A 72 7.92 9.85 4.08
CA VAL A 72 6.82 10.62 4.69
C VAL A 72 7.32 11.97 5.20
N GLU A 73 8.54 12.00 5.69
CA GLU A 73 9.21 13.18 6.22
C GLU A 73 9.46 14.27 5.15
N ASN A 74 9.57 13.88 3.89
CA ASN A 74 9.83 14.76 2.75
C ASN A 74 8.54 15.21 2.03
N ILE A 75 7.37 14.92 2.56
CA ILE A 75 6.11 15.35 1.95
C ILE A 75 5.93 16.85 2.20
N GLU A 76 5.77 17.60 1.12
CA GLU A 76 5.48 19.03 1.17
C GLU A 76 3.97 19.26 1.36
N TYR A 77 3.60 19.91 2.46
CA TYR A 77 2.22 20.23 2.82
C TYR A 77 1.85 21.64 2.37
N LEU A 78 1.85 21.85 1.06
CA LEU A 78 1.43 23.14 0.48
C LEU A 78 -0.09 23.33 0.65
N PRO A 79 -0.56 24.55 0.99
CA PRO A 79 -2.01 24.82 1.18
C PRO A 79 -2.86 24.44 -0.04
N GLU A 80 -2.33 24.60 -1.24
CA GLU A 80 -3.00 24.30 -2.51
C GLU A 80 -3.26 22.80 -2.66
N ARG A 81 -2.47 21.95 -2.01
CA ARG A 81 -2.56 20.50 -2.07
C ARG A 81 -3.64 19.93 -1.15
N LYS A 82 -4.10 20.70 -0.16
CA LYS A 82 -5.11 20.27 0.83
C LYS A 82 -4.82 18.91 1.49
N LEU A 83 -3.54 18.59 1.66
CA LEU A 83 -3.12 17.38 2.36
C LEU A 83 -3.22 17.59 3.86
N ASP A 84 -3.94 16.70 4.52
CA ASP A 84 -3.98 16.67 5.99
C ASP A 84 -2.74 15.94 6.53
N ARG A 85 -1.83 16.74 7.13
CA ARG A 85 -0.61 16.23 7.73
C ARG A 85 -0.87 15.22 8.84
N GLU A 86 -1.88 15.47 9.67
CA GLU A 86 -2.21 14.60 10.80
C GLU A 86 -2.70 13.24 10.30
N GLN A 87 -3.54 13.23 9.28
CA GLN A 87 -4.00 12.01 8.64
C GLN A 87 -2.84 11.20 8.04
N ILE A 88 -1.90 11.86 7.35
CA ILE A 88 -0.73 11.18 6.78
C ILE A 88 0.16 10.60 7.88
N LEU A 89 0.42 11.33 8.96
CA LEU A 89 1.20 10.83 10.09
C LEU A 89 0.51 9.64 10.78
N ARG A 90 -0.81 9.68 10.89
CA ARG A 90 -1.62 8.55 11.40
C ARG A 90 -1.48 7.32 10.50
N LEU A 91 -1.52 7.50 9.18
CA LEU A 91 -1.27 6.39 8.23
C LEU A 91 0.17 5.88 8.31
N ALA A 92 1.15 6.79 8.47
CA ALA A 92 2.56 6.42 8.61
C ALA A 92 2.86 5.58 9.86
N SER A 93 2.02 5.67 10.91
CA SER A 93 2.13 4.80 12.09
C SER A 93 1.77 3.33 11.80
N CYS A 94 1.22 3.03 10.62
CA CYS A 94 0.82 1.70 10.17
C CYS A 94 -0.27 1.02 11.00
N ALA A 95 -1.03 1.76 11.84
CA ALA A 95 -2.13 1.21 12.63
C ALA A 95 -3.20 0.54 11.74
N TYR A 96 -3.52 1.13 10.60
CA TYR A 96 -4.48 0.61 9.63
C TYR A 96 -4.13 -0.80 9.09
N LEU A 97 -2.85 -1.21 9.12
CA LEU A 97 -2.42 -2.55 8.70
C LEU A 97 -2.83 -3.64 9.69
N HIS A 98 -2.94 -3.31 10.98
CA HIS A 98 -3.42 -4.26 12.00
C HIS A 98 -4.89 -4.55 11.83
N GLU A 99 -5.67 -3.53 11.49
CA GLU A 99 -7.11 -3.59 11.30
C GLU A 99 -7.51 -4.01 9.88
N ALA A 100 -6.54 -4.27 9.00
CA ALA A 100 -6.74 -4.59 7.60
C ALA A 100 -7.62 -3.56 6.85
N HIS A 101 -7.49 -2.27 7.20
CA HIS A 101 -8.19 -1.19 6.52
C HIS A 101 -7.50 -0.84 5.19
N ASN A 102 -8.32 -0.54 4.19
CA ASN A 102 -7.82 -0.08 2.90
C ASN A 102 -7.67 1.46 2.89
N VAL A 103 -6.78 1.94 2.03
CA VAL A 103 -6.55 3.37 1.82
C VAL A 103 -6.80 3.70 0.35
N ILE A 104 -7.52 4.78 0.07
CA ILE A 104 -7.72 5.28 -1.29
C ILE A 104 -7.07 6.66 -1.38
N ILE A 105 -6.17 6.82 -2.35
CA ILE A 105 -5.48 8.06 -2.66
C ILE A 105 -6.05 8.58 -3.99
N LEU A 106 -6.80 9.67 -3.92
CA LEU A 106 -7.42 10.30 -5.08
C LEU A 106 -6.69 11.58 -5.47
N GLY A 107 -6.57 11.85 -6.76
CA GLY A 107 -6.02 13.11 -7.25
C GLY A 107 -5.70 13.07 -8.74
N ALA A 108 -5.51 14.24 -9.34
CA ALA A 108 -5.18 14.39 -10.75
C ALA A 108 -3.83 13.71 -11.10
N THR A 109 -3.60 13.48 -12.38
CA THR A 109 -2.30 13.01 -12.89
C THR A 109 -1.22 14.03 -12.51
N GLY A 110 -0.05 13.54 -12.09
CA GLY A 110 1.06 14.40 -11.64
C GLY A 110 0.90 14.97 -10.23
N ALA A 111 -0.22 14.74 -9.53
CA ALA A 111 -0.43 15.25 -8.17
C ALA A 111 0.49 14.62 -7.09
N GLY A 112 1.26 13.56 -7.39
CA GLY A 112 2.17 12.90 -6.46
C GLY A 112 1.57 11.73 -5.69
N LYS A 113 0.46 11.14 -6.19
CA LYS A 113 -0.18 9.95 -5.60
C LYS A 113 0.80 8.80 -5.44
N THR A 114 1.56 8.49 -6.49
CA THR A 114 2.58 7.45 -6.50
C THR A 114 3.63 7.68 -5.42
N TYR A 115 4.13 8.92 -5.30
CA TYR A 115 5.09 9.29 -4.25
C TYR A 115 4.51 9.04 -2.85
N LEU A 116 3.29 9.53 -2.60
CA LEU A 116 2.61 9.35 -1.30
C LEU A 116 2.40 7.88 -0.98
N ALA A 117 1.93 7.07 -1.95
CA ALA A 117 1.75 5.64 -1.77
C ALA A 117 3.08 4.92 -1.49
N CYS A 118 4.15 5.27 -2.22
CA CYS A 118 5.50 4.74 -1.96
C CYS A 118 6.02 5.16 -0.58
N ALA A 119 5.79 6.42 -0.14
CA ALA A 119 6.19 6.90 1.18
C ALA A 119 5.49 6.14 2.31
N LEU A 120 4.17 5.90 2.20
CA LEU A 120 3.42 5.07 3.15
C LEU A 120 3.87 3.60 3.11
N GLY A 121 4.14 3.06 1.93
CA GLY A 121 4.72 1.73 1.77
C GLY A 121 6.10 1.61 2.41
N MET A 122 6.95 2.64 2.26
CA MET A 122 8.26 2.70 2.89
C MET A 122 8.14 2.73 4.43
N ALA A 123 7.19 3.50 4.99
CA ALA A 123 6.90 3.50 6.43
C ALA A 123 6.51 2.09 6.90
N ALA A 124 5.67 1.37 6.13
CA ALA A 124 5.30 -0.01 6.42
C ALA A 124 6.50 -0.97 6.34
N SER A 125 7.38 -0.82 5.33
CA SER A 125 8.62 -1.62 5.24
C SER A 125 9.57 -1.37 6.40
N ARG A 126 9.71 -0.11 6.87
CA ARG A 126 10.50 0.25 8.07
C ARG A 126 9.94 -0.38 9.35
N SER A 127 8.62 -0.60 9.38
CA SER A 127 7.92 -1.35 10.43
C SER A 127 7.94 -2.87 10.20
N PHE A 128 8.76 -3.36 9.26
CA PHE A 128 8.96 -4.77 8.90
C PHE A 128 7.73 -5.50 8.34
N TYR A 129 6.74 -4.80 7.83
CA TYR A 129 5.66 -5.40 7.06
C TYR A 129 6.11 -5.74 5.65
N SER A 130 5.54 -6.82 5.09
CA SER A 130 5.71 -7.14 3.67
C SER A 130 4.83 -6.22 2.83
N VAL A 131 5.45 -5.56 1.86
CA VAL A 131 4.78 -4.64 0.94
C VAL A 131 5.02 -5.12 -0.49
N ARG A 132 4.02 -4.97 -1.35
CA ARG A 132 4.13 -5.10 -2.79
C ARG A 132 3.54 -3.86 -3.45
N TYR A 133 4.33 -3.19 -4.26
CA TYR A 133 3.88 -2.12 -5.16
C TYR A 133 3.77 -2.70 -6.56
N ILE A 134 2.68 -2.39 -7.25
CA ILE A 134 2.49 -2.72 -8.65
C ILE A 134 1.46 -1.77 -9.28
N ARG A 135 1.67 -1.38 -10.53
CA ARG A 135 0.68 -0.67 -11.33
C ARG A 135 -0.38 -1.66 -11.80
N LEU A 136 -1.65 -1.26 -11.82
CA LEU A 136 -2.73 -2.16 -12.24
C LEU A 136 -2.50 -2.75 -13.65
N PRO A 137 -2.08 -1.99 -14.67
CA PRO A 137 -1.78 -2.57 -15.98
C PRO A 137 -0.69 -3.65 -15.92
N ASP A 138 0.37 -3.43 -15.14
CA ASP A 138 1.46 -4.40 -15.01
C ASP A 138 0.99 -5.66 -14.27
N LEU A 139 0.14 -5.51 -13.25
CA LEU A 139 -0.50 -6.63 -12.55
C LEU A 139 -1.28 -7.52 -13.50
N LEU A 140 -2.07 -6.95 -14.40
CA LEU A 140 -2.86 -7.69 -15.38
C LEU A 140 -1.98 -8.49 -16.35
N VAL A 141 -0.87 -7.90 -16.77
CA VAL A 141 0.13 -8.59 -17.61
C VAL A 141 0.77 -9.75 -16.82
N GLU A 142 1.22 -9.50 -15.57
CA GLU A 142 1.82 -10.55 -14.73
C GLU A 142 0.84 -11.70 -14.45
N ILE A 143 -0.44 -11.41 -14.22
CA ILE A 143 -1.50 -12.44 -14.07
C ILE A 143 -1.65 -13.26 -15.35
N SER A 144 -1.69 -12.61 -16.51
CA SER A 144 -1.82 -13.28 -17.80
C SER A 144 -0.64 -14.21 -18.08
N VAL A 145 0.59 -13.74 -17.82
CA VAL A 145 1.82 -14.54 -17.94
C VAL A 145 1.82 -15.72 -16.97
N ALA A 146 1.43 -15.47 -15.69
CA ALA A 146 1.35 -16.54 -14.70
C ALA A 146 0.33 -17.61 -15.09
N ARG A 147 -0.79 -17.22 -15.72
CA ARG A 147 -1.82 -18.15 -16.20
C ARG A 147 -1.28 -18.98 -17.38
N ALA A 148 -0.60 -18.37 -18.34
CA ALA A 148 0.02 -19.07 -19.47
C ALA A 148 1.06 -20.10 -19.02
N ASN A 149 1.78 -19.81 -17.94
CA ASN A 149 2.83 -20.68 -17.37
C ASN A 149 2.29 -21.70 -16.33
N GLY A 150 0.98 -21.76 -16.10
CA GLY A 150 0.38 -22.63 -15.09
C GLY A 150 0.66 -22.23 -13.63
N ALA A 151 1.24 -21.04 -13.39
CA ALA A 151 1.64 -20.53 -12.08
C ALA A 151 0.63 -19.55 -11.46
N TYR A 152 -0.58 -19.43 -12.02
CA TYR A 152 -1.60 -18.47 -11.60
C TYR A 152 -1.88 -18.53 -10.08
N ARG A 153 -2.14 -19.74 -9.54
CA ARG A 153 -2.44 -19.91 -8.11
C ARG A 153 -1.30 -19.45 -7.21
N ASP A 154 -0.07 -19.76 -7.57
CA ASP A 154 1.11 -19.41 -6.77
C ASP A 154 1.35 -17.90 -6.81
N TYR A 155 1.14 -17.26 -7.96
CA TYR A 155 1.24 -15.83 -8.11
C TYR A 155 0.18 -15.11 -7.29
N MET A 156 -1.09 -15.48 -7.40
CA MET A 156 -2.19 -14.91 -6.61
C MET A 156 -1.97 -15.13 -5.11
N ASN A 157 -1.51 -16.31 -4.70
CA ASN A 157 -1.23 -16.59 -3.29
C ASN A 157 -0.08 -15.73 -2.74
N LYS A 158 0.91 -15.36 -3.55
CA LYS A 158 1.97 -14.41 -3.13
C LYS A 158 1.38 -13.02 -2.88
N LEU A 159 0.54 -12.52 -3.78
CA LEU A 159 -0.13 -11.22 -3.61
C LEU A 159 -1.08 -11.20 -2.41
N LYS A 160 -1.78 -12.30 -2.15
CA LYS A 160 -2.69 -12.44 -1.00
C LYS A 160 -1.95 -12.43 0.35
N LYS A 161 -0.68 -12.87 0.39
CA LYS A 161 0.13 -12.95 1.62
C LYS A 161 0.81 -11.65 2.02
N ASP A 162 1.05 -10.72 1.10
CA ASP A 162 1.68 -9.44 1.43
C ASP A 162 0.73 -8.60 2.30
N LYS A 163 1.26 -8.06 3.41
CA LYS A 163 0.45 -7.30 4.39
C LYS A 163 -0.08 -5.99 3.81
N LEU A 164 0.67 -5.39 2.90
CA LEU A 164 0.26 -4.20 2.17
C LEU A 164 0.46 -4.43 0.67
N LEU A 165 -0.61 -4.23 -0.11
CA LEU A 165 -0.57 -4.17 -1.56
C LEU A 165 -0.85 -2.73 -2.00
N ILE A 166 0.01 -2.16 -2.83
CA ILE A 166 -0.19 -0.84 -3.42
C ILE A 166 -0.53 -1.05 -4.89
N LEU A 167 -1.75 -0.68 -5.27
CA LEU A 167 -2.24 -0.73 -6.64
C LEU A 167 -2.26 0.69 -7.19
N ASP A 168 -1.24 1.02 -7.97
CA ASP A 168 -1.14 2.32 -8.64
C ASP A 168 -1.85 2.30 -9.99
N GLU A 169 -2.22 3.48 -10.50
CA GLU A 169 -3.00 3.64 -11.72
C GLU A 169 -4.33 2.84 -11.70
N TRP A 170 -4.97 2.83 -10.52
CA TRP A 170 -6.19 2.08 -10.31
C TRP A 170 -7.30 2.53 -11.26
N LEU A 171 -7.80 1.57 -12.09
CA LEU A 171 -8.87 1.74 -13.06
C LEU A 171 -8.65 2.92 -14.04
N LEU A 172 -7.39 3.14 -14.43
CA LEU A 172 -7.06 4.17 -15.43
C LEU A 172 -7.74 3.90 -16.79
N TYR A 173 -7.99 2.64 -17.10
CA TYR A 173 -8.71 2.17 -18.27
C TYR A 173 -9.76 1.15 -17.86
N PRO A 174 -10.89 1.02 -18.64
CA PRO A 174 -11.87 -0.02 -18.41
C PRO A 174 -11.27 -1.41 -18.50
N LEU A 175 -11.61 -2.28 -17.55
CA LEU A 175 -11.13 -3.66 -17.51
C LEU A 175 -11.98 -4.56 -18.40
N LYS A 176 -11.35 -5.57 -19.01
CA LYS A 176 -12.06 -6.67 -19.63
C LYS A 176 -12.67 -7.57 -18.55
N GLU A 177 -13.72 -8.32 -18.89
CA GLU A 177 -14.42 -9.20 -17.95
C GLU A 177 -13.49 -10.15 -17.18
N ALA A 178 -12.55 -10.80 -17.87
CA ALA A 178 -11.61 -11.72 -17.24
C ALA A 178 -10.64 -10.99 -16.30
N GLU A 179 -10.18 -9.78 -16.68
CA GLU A 179 -9.29 -8.95 -15.88
C GLU A 179 -10.01 -8.44 -14.61
N ALA A 180 -11.25 -7.97 -14.76
CA ALA A 180 -12.08 -7.53 -13.64
C ALA A 180 -12.30 -8.67 -12.64
N ARG A 181 -12.58 -9.88 -13.14
CA ARG A 181 -12.77 -11.08 -12.30
C ARG A 181 -11.55 -11.41 -11.48
N ASP A 182 -10.35 -11.38 -12.08
CA ASP A 182 -9.08 -11.64 -11.41
C ASP A 182 -8.78 -10.60 -10.32
N VAL A 183 -9.00 -9.33 -10.65
CA VAL A 183 -8.75 -8.22 -9.72
C VAL A 183 -9.74 -8.27 -8.55
N LEU A 184 -11.01 -8.54 -8.80
CA LEU A 184 -12.04 -8.65 -7.77
C LEU A 184 -11.76 -9.85 -6.84
N GLU A 185 -11.36 -11.02 -7.39
CA GLU A 185 -10.93 -12.18 -6.58
C GLU A 185 -9.77 -11.82 -5.65
N LEU A 186 -8.78 -11.06 -6.16
CA LEU A 186 -7.64 -10.62 -5.35
C LEU A 186 -8.08 -9.70 -4.21
N ILE A 187 -8.90 -8.69 -4.50
CA ILE A 187 -9.38 -7.71 -3.51
C ILE A 187 -10.25 -8.41 -2.46
N GLU A 188 -11.17 -9.27 -2.87
CA GLU A 188 -12.04 -10.02 -1.97
C GLU A 188 -11.23 -10.92 -1.03
N ALA A 189 -10.26 -11.66 -1.57
CA ALA A 189 -9.40 -12.54 -0.77
C ALA A 189 -8.51 -11.77 0.21
N ARG A 190 -8.22 -10.48 -0.04
CA ARG A 190 -7.45 -9.61 0.86
C ARG A 190 -8.34 -8.89 1.87
N SER A 191 -9.63 -8.77 1.59
CA SER A 191 -10.58 -8.10 2.48
C SER A 191 -10.54 -8.68 3.89
N LYS A 192 -10.45 -7.82 4.90
CA LYS A 192 -10.37 -8.16 6.34
C LYS A 192 -9.11 -8.93 6.79
N VAL A 193 -8.18 -9.21 5.89
CA VAL A 193 -6.95 -9.97 6.18
C VAL A 193 -5.70 -9.12 6.00
N ALA A 194 -5.69 -8.28 4.98
CA ALA A 194 -4.57 -7.44 4.60
C ALA A 194 -5.05 -6.14 3.96
N SER A 195 -4.25 -5.09 4.08
CA SER A 195 -4.59 -3.76 3.56
C SER A 195 -4.18 -3.60 2.09
N THR A 196 -4.94 -2.78 1.38
CA THR A 196 -4.61 -2.37 0.01
C THR A 196 -4.68 -0.84 -0.10
N ILE A 197 -3.67 -0.23 -0.73
CA ILE A 197 -3.68 1.18 -1.12
C ILE A 197 -4.05 1.25 -2.60
N PHE A 198 -5.08 2.02 -2.93
CA PHE A 198 -5.50 2.28 -4.29
C PHE A 198 -5.15 3.71 -4.67
N CYS A 199 -4.38 3.91 -5.74
CA CYS A 199 -4.08 5.24 -6.29
C CYS A 199 -4.89 5.46 -7.56
N SER A 200 -5.91 6.31 -7.51
CA SER A 200 -6.79 6.59 -8.64
C SER A 200 -6.85 8.08 -8.95
N GLN A 201 -7.10 8.39 -10.21
CA GLN A 201 -7.46 9.75 -10.65
C GLN A 201 -8.98 9.94 -10.74
N TYR A 202 -9.73 8.86 -10.69
CA TYR A 202 -11.19 8.86 -10.75
C TYR A 202 -11.78 8.75 -9.35
N ASP A 203 -12.91 9.42 -9.13
CA ASP A 203 -13.68 9.26 -7.90
C ASP A 203 -14.21 7.83 -7.77
N THR A 204 -14.44 7.40 -6.55
CA THR A 204 -14.97 6.04 -6.28
C THR A 204 -16.33 5.79 -6.90
N SER A 205 -17.13 6.83 -7.16
CA SER A 205 -18.41 6.76 -7.86
C SER A 205 -18.26 6.36 -9.33
N GLU A 206 -17.12 6.68 -9.95
CA GLU A 206 -16.81 6.38 -11.35
C GLU A 206 -16.20 4.98 -11.54
N TRP A 207 -15.82 4.32 -10.46
CA TRP A 207 -15.16 3.01 -10.54
C TRP A 207 -16.06 1.92 -11.12
N HIS A 208 -17.38 2.03 -10.92
CA HIS A 208 -18.34 1.06 -11.47
C HIS A 208 -18.34 1.05 -13.01
N GLU A 209 -18.12 2.20 -13.63
CA GLU A 209 -18.10 2.31 -15.10
C GLU A 209 -16.84 1.66 -15.70
N ASN A 210 -15.74 1.66 -14.95
CA ASN A 210 -14.46 1.09 -15.37
C ASN A 210 -14.25 -0.37 -14.93
N LEU A 211 -15.05 -0.85 -13.95
CA LEU A 211 -15.15 -2.26 -13.61
C LEU A 211 -16.23 -2.90 -14.49
N TYR A 212 -15.88 -3.94 -15.22
CA TYR A 212 -16.85 -4.72 -15.96
C TYR A 212 -17.89 -5.31 -14.99
N ASP A 213 -19.12 -4.79 -15.00
CA ASP A 213 -20.25 -5.35 -14.27
C ASP A 213 -21.20 -6.08 -15.25
N PRO A 214 -21.23 -7.42 -15.24
CA PRO A 214 -22.10 -8.21 -16.13
C PRO A 214 -23.58 -8.05 -15.79
N THR A 215 -23.92 -7.41 -14.67
CA THR A 215 -25.32 -7.18 -14.26
C THR A 215 -25.90 -5.88 -14.80
N LEU A 216 -25.06 -4.99 -15.35
CA LEU A 216 -25.55 -3.80 -16.04
C LEU A 216 -25.91 -4.17 -17.49
N PRO A 217 -27.14 -3.90 -17.93
CA PRO A 217 -27.51 -4.10 -19.35
C PRO A 217 -26.59 -3.24 -20.20
N THR A 218 -25.82 -3.88 -21.08
CA THR A 218 -25.08 -3.20 -22.15
C THR A 218 -26.09 -2.32 -22.92
N PRO A 219 -25.91 -0.97 -23.02
CA PRO A 219 -26.73 -0.20 -23.88
C PRO A 219 -26.55 -0.75 -25.31
N SER A 220 -27.58 -1.39 -25.83
CA SER A 220 -27.63 -1.85 -27.22
C SER A 220 -27.47 -0.61 -28.11
N VAL A 221 -26.31 -0.47 -28.74
CA VAL A 221 -26.06 0.53 -29.77
C VAL A 221 -26.86 0.09 -31.02
N THR A 222 -28.15 0.36 -31.01
CA THR A 222 -28.92 0.45 -32.25
C THR A 222 -28.64 1.83 -32.84
N GLY A 223 -28.01 1.84 -33.98
CA GLY A 223 -27.50 3.02 -34.65
C GLY A 223 -28.58 4.07 -34.94
N SER A 224 -28.21 5.30 -34.72
CA SER A 224 -28.54 6.42 -35.58
C SER A 224 -27.47 7.48 -35.47
N SER A 225 -26.87 7.74 -36.60
CA SER A 225 -25.88 8.77 -36.85
C SER A 225 -26.50 10.15 -36.62
N THR A 226 -26.12 10.83 -35.54
CA THR A 226 -26.19 12.28 -35.45
C THR A 226 -24.99 12.77 -34.64
N THR A 227 -24.10 13.44 -35.35
CA THR A 227 -22.94 14.14 -34.80
C THR A 227 -23.37 15.23 -33.81
N PRO A 228 -22.93 15.24 -32.56
CA PRO A 228 -23.04 16.43 -31.74
C PRO A 228 -21.76 17.28 -31.87
N THR A 229 -21.97 18.52 -32.25
CA THR A 229 -21.01 19.62 -32.20
C THR A 229 -20.46 19.79 -30.76
N PRO A 230 -19.15 20.05 -30.54
CA PRO A 230 -18.63 20.25 -29.22
C PRO A 230 -19.06 21.61 -28.67
N SER A 231 -19.95 21.61 -27.71
CA SER A 231 -20.25 22.78 -26.90
C SER A 231 -19.18 22.91 -25.81
N LYS A 232 -18.49 24.06 -25.79
CA LYS A 232 -17.57 24.47 -24.74
C LYS A 232 -18.32 24.56 -23.41
N SER A 233 -18.20 23.56 -22.56
CA SER A 233 -18.62 23.66 -21.17
C SER A 233 -17.46 24.17 -20.30
N ARG A 234 -17.76 25.29 -19.65
CA ARG A 234 -16.89 25.97 -18.69
C ARG A 234 -16.52 25.01 -17.54
N VAL A 235 -15.24 24.82 -17.34
CA VAL A 235 -14.69 24.13 -16.16
C VAL A 235 -14.90 25.06 -14.97
N ASN A 236 -15.80 24.72 -14.07
CA ASN A 236 -15.89 25.35 -12.76
C ASN A 236 -14.88 24.67 -11.82
N PRO A 237 -13.98 25.43 -11.21
CA PRO A 237 -13.10 24.87 -10.16
C PRO A 237 -13.87 24.90 -8.83
N CYS A 238 -14.49 23.83 -8.46
CA CYS A 238 -15.06 23.71 -7.12
C CYS A 238 -14.75 22.32 -6.57
N ALA A 239 -13.62 22.21 -5.90
CA ALA A 239 -13.30 21.09 -5.05
C ALA A 239 -13.69 21.45 -3.60
N SER A 240 -14.96 21.43 -3.30
CA SER A 240 -15.47 21.43 -1.94
C SER A 240 -15.46 19.98 -1.44
N ALA A 241 -14.82 19.74 -0.32
CA ALA A 241 -14.97 18.50 0.43
C ALA A 241 -16.46 18.29 0.75
N LYS A 242 -17.12 17.40 0.04
CA LYS A 242 -18.50 17.02 0.36
C LYS A 242 -18.48 15.97 1.45
N VAL A 243 -18.76 16.41 2.66
CA VAL A 243 -19.31 15.58 3.74
C VAL A 243 -20.73 15.20 3.28
N PHE A 244 -20.97 13.92 3.00
CA PHE A 244 -22.31 13.45 2.68
C PHE A 244 -23.06 13.15 3.98
N PRO A 245 -24.25 13.75 4.21
CA PRO A 245 -25.10 13.39 5.32
C PRO A 245 -25.71 12.00 5.09
N ASN A 246 -25.71 11.22 6.14
CA ASN A 246 -26.33 9.90 6.20
C ASN A 246 -27.84 10.01 6.17
N ASN A 247 -28.45 9.94 4.98
CA ASN A 247 -29.89 9.78 4.86
C ASN A 247 -30.20 8.30 4.68
N GLY A 248 -30.70 7.71 5.78
CA GLY A 248 -31.29 6.39 5.76
C GLY A 248 -32.50 6.35 4.84
N ASN A 249 -32.37 5.67 3.74
CA ASN A 249 -33.37 4.89 2.99
C ASN A 249 -32.96 4.82 1.51
N ALA A 250 -32.30 3.74 1.18
CA ALA A 250 -32.50 3.01 -0.08
C ALA A 250 -31.52 1.82 -0.10
N ARG A 251 -32.00 0.66 0.28
CA ARG A 251 -31.32 -0.61 0.07
C ARG A 251 -31.31 -0.88 -1.45
N ARG A 252 -30.17 -0.61 -2.09
CA ARG A 252 -29.79 -1.27 -3.33
C ARG A 252 -28.53 -2.05 -3.05
N PRO A 253 -28.47 -3.35 -3.43
CA PRO A 253 -27.29 -4.16 -3.17
C PRO A 253 -26.15 -3.66 -4.04
N CYS A 254 -25.11 -3.10 -3.40
CA CYS A 254 -23.80 -2.97 -4.04
C CYS A 254 -23.31 -4.37 -4.35
N ALA A 255 -22.64 -4.54 -5.49
CA ALA A 255 -21.97 -5.79 -5.83
C ALA A 255 -21.15 -6.28 -4.63
N PRO A 256 -21.22 -7.56 -4.25
CA PRO A 256 -20.69 -8.06 -2.97
C PRO A 256 -19.20 -7.78 -2.77
N CYS A 257 -18.43 -7.58 -3.84
CA CYS A 257 -16.99 -7.29 -3.81
C CYS A 257 -16.61 -5.84 -3.48
N LEU A 258 -17.54 -4.88 -3.57
CA LEU A 258 -17.28 -3.46 -3.24
C LEU A 258 -17.75 -3.08 -1.82
N ARG A 259 -18.41 -3.97 -1.09
CA ARG A 259 -18.78 -3.73 0.30
C ARG A 259 -17.60 -3.37 1.22
N PRO A 260 -16.36 -3.87 1.01
CA PRO A 260 -15.20 -3.43 1.78
C PRO A 260 -14.76 -1.98 1.50
N LEU A 261 -15.28 -1.35 0.44
CA LEU A 261 -14.92 0.01 0.03
C LEU A 261 -15.93 1.06 0.51
N CYS A 262 -16.99 0.67 1.25
CA CYS A 262 -17.93 1.61 1.82
C CYS A 262 -17.30 2.38 2.99
N THR A 263 -17.42 3.68 2.92
CA THR A 263 -16.87 4.72 3.80
C THR A 263 -17.32 4.56 5.25
N ILE A 264 -16.39 4.69 6.20
CA ILE A 264 -16.69 4.97 7.61
C ILE A 264 -16.18 6.38 7.91
N HIS A 265 -17.10 7.25 8.35
CA HIS A 265 -16.77 8.51 8.99
C HIS A 265 -16.14 8.26 10.37
N PRO A 266 -15.17 9.06 10.80
CA PRO A 266 -14.77 9.07 12.19
C PRO A 266 -15.86 9.78 13.01
N GLU A 267 -16.75 9.04 13.65
CA GLU A 267 -17.57 9.56 14.72
C GLU A 267 -16.77 9.59 16.02
N GLN A 268 -16.96 10.68 16.78
CA GLN A 268 -16.44 10.88 18.13
C GLN A 268 -16.99 9.82 19.09
N PRO A 269 -16.27 9.49 20.18
CA PRO A 269 -16.66 8.39 21.05
C PRO A 269 -17.84 8.78 21.92
N HIS A 270 -19.01 8.24 21.64
CA HIS A 270 -20.07 8.08 22.61
C HIS A 270 -20.16 6.61 23.02
N HIS A 271 -19.94 6.36 24.33
CA HIS A 271 -20.15 5.07 24.97
C HIS A 271 -21.57 4.56 24.74
N SER A 272 -21.72 3.41 24.07
CA SER A 272 -22.76 2.43 24.38
C SER A 272 -22.39 1.05 23.81
N ARG A 273 -22.61 0.04 24.63
CA ARG A 273 -22.34 -1.38 24.41
C ARG A 273 -23.24 -1.94 23.31
N GLY A 274 -22.66 -2.69 22.38
CA GLY A 274 -23.38 -3.49 21.39
C GLY A 274 -22.38 -4.15 20.46
N ALA A 275 -22.27 -5.49 20.52
CA ALA A 275 -21.38 -6.28 19.72
C ALA A 275 -21.93 -6.39 18.28
N ASP A 276 -21.36 -5.64 17.35
CA ASP A 276 -21.50 -5.88 15.91
C ASP A 276 -20.11 -5.85 15.26
N ALA A 277 -19.86 -6.85 14.43
CA ALA A 277 -18.58 -7.05 13.76
C ALA A 277 -18.21 -5.83 12.91
N PRO A 278 -16.97 -5.31 12.97
CA PRO A 278 -16.58 -4.11 12.24
C PRO A 278 -16.58 -4.39 10.73
N SER A 279 -17.36 -3.60 10.00
CA SER A 279 -17.28 -3.52 8.55
C SER A 279 -15.91 -2.97 8.16
N SER A 280 -15.31 -3.49 7.07
CA SER A 280 -14.00 -3.08 6.57
C SER A 280 -13.96 -1.57 6.34
N ALA A 281 -13.14 -0.85 7.09
CA ALA A 281 -13.01 0.60 6.96
C ALA A 281 -12.11 0.98 5.79
N VAL A 282 -12.49 2.04 5.08
CA VAL A 282 -11.73 2.64 3.98
C VAL A 282 -11.37 4.07 4.35
N LEU A 283 -10.09 4.40 4.28
CA LEU A 283 -9.56 5.74 4.52
C LEU A 283 -9.36 6.45 3.17
N LEU A 284 -10.08 7.57 2.98
CA LEU A 284 -10.00 8.37 1.76
C LEU A 284 -9.00 9.52 1.95
N LEU A 285 -8.03 9.60 1.04
CA LEU A 285 -7.15 10.75 0.85
C LEU A 285 -7.46 11.38 -0.50
N SER A 286 -8.06 12.57 -0.52
CA SER A 286 -8.28 13.32 -1.75
C SER A 286 -7.24 14.42 -1.90
N TRP A 287 -6.70 14.57 -3.10
CA TRP A 287 -5.67 15.55 -3.40
C TRP A 287 -5.98 16.33 -4.68
N SER A 288 -6.05 17.66 -4.58
CA SER A 288 -6.13 18.56 -5.72
C SER A 288 -4.75 19.14 -6.00
N GLY A 289 -3.98 18.54 -6.90
CA GLY A 289 -2.73 19.10 -7.38
C GLY A 289 -2.95 19.96 -8.63
N VAL A 290 -2.47 21.20 -8.62
CA VAL A 290 -2.34 22.02 -9.83
C VAL A 290 -1.01 21.64 -10.47
N CYS A 291 -1.05 21.03 -11.66
CA CYS A 291 0.14 20.93 -12.52
C CYS A 291 0.49 22.35 -12.96
N LYS A 292 1.63 22.89 -12.46
CA LYS A 292 2.32 23.97 -13.17
C LYS A 292 3.10 23.31 -14.28
N GLY A 293 2.71 23.62 -15.55
CA GLY A 293 3.47 23.32 -16.75
C GLY A 293 4.84 24.00 -16.76
#